data_7ab18aee28de8b9eda671aaf268ff74f
#
_entry.id   7ab18aee28de8b9eda671aaf268ff74f
#
_cell.length_a   1.000
_cell.length_b   1.000
_cell.length_c   1.000
_cell.angle_alpha   90.00
_cell.angle_beta   90.00
_cell.angle_gamma   90.00
#
_symmetry.space_group_name_H-M   'P 1'
#
loop_
_entity.id
_entity.type
_entity.pdbx_description
1 polymer ?
#
loop_
_entity_poly.entity_id
_entity_poly.type
_entity_poly.pdbx_seq_one_letter_code
_entity_poly.pdbx_strand_id
1 'polypeptide(L)'
;MYVRARSAARTEASARLSIPESSAKRKLTFAGRQFGAGRGTAWLARLLAMQIKPFRIEQYFGKYEFTAKYLLSSSDAESRTIQELLELEPGSQEKFLRHWCGYTESPGAPELREVISGMYKGIKPSDVLVMAATEEGIFVFYHALAGAGDHIIVETPCYESALELARSTGAQVSEWRRCYENGWAHDLAALEKLLQPNTKIIYINTPHNPTGLLMTASAFQQLIKLAASRGIIVFCDEVYRELEHDPANRLLAACEIYERAVSLGSMSKTYGLPGLRLGWLASRDTEILERCLEFKYYTTICSSAPSEFLAALGLRHREVLVQRNRDIVLRNLPLLDAFLRQRSNFFEWVKPNASPIGFVRFKPQREVQSFCEEVVKNAGVLLLPGTVYDQPHHIRFGYGRKNMPESLAQLSAYLDAHS
;
A
#
# COMPACT_ATOMS: atom_id res chain seq x y z
N MET A 1 -9.14 -28.68 -6.35
CA MET A 1 -8.93 -30.04 -5.89
C MET A 1 -7.46 -30.26 -5.57
N TYR A 2 -6.90 -29.45 -4.66
CA TYR A 2 -5.51 -29.57 -4.20
C TYR A 2 -5.38 -28.96 -2.79
N VAL A 3 -6.14 -29.48 -1.83
CA VAL A 3 -5.94 -29.29 -0.39
C VAL A 3 -6.48 -30.56 0.31
N ARG A 4 -5.69 -31.61 0.32
CA ARG A 4 -5.76 -32.72 1.32
C ARG A 4 -4.55 -33.59 1.11
N ALA A 5 -3.48 -33.33 1.83
CA ALA A 5 -2.52 -34.30 2.35
C ALA A 5 -1.34 -33.58 3.01
N ARG A 6 -1.43 -33.34 4.30
CA ARG A 6 -0.31 -33.29 5.27
C ARG A 6 -0.87 -33.07 6.68
N SER A 7 -1.49 -34.08 7.18
CA SER A 7 -1.75 -34.27 8.60
C SER A 7 -1.32 -35.70 8.94
N ALA A 8 -0.09 -35.84 9.32
CA ALA A 8 0.42 -36.91 10.20
C ALA A 8 1.94 -36.75 10.34
N ALA A 9 2.40 -36.75 11.58
CA ALA A 9 3.79 -36.81 12.05
C ALA A 9 4.42 -35.45 12.39
N ARG A 10 4.11 -34.96 13.59
CA ARG A 10 5.07 -34.31 14.50
C ARG A 10 4.59 -34.49 15.92
N THR A 11 4.93 -35.62 16.49
CA THR A 11 5.03 -35.83 17.94
C THR A 11 6.48 -35.62 18.35
N GLU A 12 6.65 -34.83 19.42
CA GLU A 12 7.78 -34.77 20.34
C GLU A 12 9.17 -34.34 19.86
N ALA A 13 9.48 -33.09 20.21
CA ALA A 13 10.73 -32.74 20.92
C ALA A 13 10.67 -31.26 21.37
N SER A 14 10.06 -31.05 22.55
CA SER A 14 10.20 -29.78 23.29
C SER A 14 11.53 -29.79 24.03
N ALA A 15 12.58 -29.25 23.43
CA ALA A 15 13.79 -28.90 24.19
C ALA A 15 13.64 -27.44 24.64
N ARG A 16 13.32 -27.26 25.92
CA ARG A 16 13.41 -25.97 26.63
C ARG A 16 14.87 -25.57 26.70
N LEU A 17 15.27 -24.56 25.92
CA LEU A 17 16.50 -23.82 26.18
C LEU A 17 16.20 -22.75 27.24
N SER A 18 16.57 -23.05 28.49
CA SER A 18 16.66 -22.07 29.57
C SER A 18 17.89 -21.21 29.35
N ILE A 19 17.70 -19.91 29.10
CA ILE A 19 18.77 -18.91 29.14
C ILE A 19 18.91 -18.47 30.60
N PRO A 20 20.09 -18.57 31.21
CA PRO A 20 20.30 -18.08 32.56
C PRO A 20 20.40 -16.54 32.53
N GLU A 21 19.60 -15.88 33.37
CA GLU A 21 19.82 -14.49 33.77
C GLU A 21 21.14 -14.43 34.55
N SER A 22 22.15 -13.82 33.96
CA SER A 22 23.28 -13.31 34.75
C SER A 22 23.61 -11.90 34.27
N SER A 23 23.39 -10.98 35.20
CA SER A 23 23.86 -9.62 35.21
C SER A 23 25.37 -9.53 34.94
N ALA A 24 25.77 -8.92 33.84
CA ALA A 24 27.11 -8.41 33.68
C ALA A 24 27.11 -7.12 32.86
N LYS A 25 27.15 -5.99 33.54
CA LYS A 25 27.55 -4.71 32.98
C LYS A 25 28.97 -4.84 32.40
N ARG A 26 29.07 -5.15 31.07
CA ARG A 26 30.38 -5.01 30.39
C ARG A 26 30.52 -3.57 29.93
N LYS A 27 31.44 -2.86 30.60
CA LYS A 27 32.01 -1.58 30.14
C LYS A 27 32.79 -1.88 28.85
N LEU A 28 32.34 -1.38 27.73
CA LEU A 28 33.13 -1.28 26.51
C LEU A 28 34.09 -0.08 26.70
N THR A 29 35.35 -0.35 26.96
CA THR A 29 36.43 0.63 26.92
C THR A 29 37.03 0.66 25.52
N PHE A 30 36.73 1.70 24.77
CA PHE A 30 37.50 2.08 23.60
C PHE A 30 38.56 3.09 24.02
N ALA A 31 39.78 2.89 23.53
CA ALA A 31 40.99 3.59 23.86
C ALA A 31 40.87 5.12 24.13
N GLY A 32 41.11 5.53 25.35
CA GLY A 32 41.86 6.72 25.68
C GLY A 32 41.27 8.10 25.37
N ARG A 33 39.95 8.35 25.42
CA ARG A 33 39.40 9.70 25.57
C ARG A 33 38.16 9.67 26.48
N GLN A 34 38.28 10.31 27.63
CA GLN A 34 37.11 10.64 28.47
C GLN A 34 36.27 11.71 27.74
N PHE A 35 35.14 11.33 27.24
CA PHE A 35 34.09 12.28 26.85
C PHE A 35 33.13 12.47 28.02
N GLY A 36 33.02 13.72 28.47
CA GLY A 36 32.10 14.10 29.52
C GLY A 36 30.68 13.64 29.23
N ALA A 37 30.02 13.03 30.24
CA ALA A 37 28.65 12.60 30.22
C ALA A 37 27.71 13.83 30.10
N GLY A 38 27.35 14.22 28.89
CA GLY A 38 26.42 15.32 28.66
C GLY A 38 26.11 15.49 27.18
N ARG A 39 24.87 15.23 26.79
CA ARG A 39 24.24 15.49 25.49
C ARG A 39 24.81 14.81 24.23
N GLY A 40 26.08 14.40 24.18
CA GLY A 40 26.69 13.76 23.01
C GLY A 40 26.32 12.28 22.82
N THR A 41 26.06 11.54 23.89
CA THR A 41 25.77 10.10 23.83
C THR A 41 24.32 9.82 23.40
N ALA A 42 23.37 10.69 23.72
CA ALA A 42 21.99 10.58 23.27
C ALA A 42 21.86 10.87 21.76
N TRP A 43 22.70 11.72 21.20
CA TRP A 43 22.75 12.02 19.77
C TRP A 43 23.36 10.85 18.97
N LEU A 44 24.44 10.26 19.45
CA LEU A 44 25.07 9.06 18.87
C LEU A 44 24.16 7.81 18.94
N ALA A 45 23.41 7.64 20.02
CA ALA A 45 22.44 6.54 20.14
C ALA A 45 21.21 6.72 19.21
N ARG A 46 20.83 7.96 18.90
CA ARG A 46 19.80 8.26 17.90
C ARG A 46 20.26 8.06 16.45
N LEU A 47 21.57 8.13 16.18
CA LEU A 47 22.15 7.90 14.86
C LEU A 47 22.32 6.42 14.49
N LEU A 48 22.13 5.49 15.44
CA LEU A 48 22.52 4.08 15.26
C LEU A 48 21.35 3.10 15.16
N ALA A 49 20.10 3.54 15.15
CA ALA A 49 18.98 2.61 14.93
C ALA A 49 17.87 3.30 14.13
N MET A 50 17.69 2.90 12.88
CA MET A 50 16.46 3.12 12.15
C MET A 50 15.34 2.46 12.97
N GLN A 51 14.46 3.27 13.60
CA GLN A 51 13.33 2.77 14.37
C GLN A 51 12.08 2.86 13.50
N ILE A 52 11.61 1.71 13.04
CA ILE A 52 10.31 1.56 12.39
C ILE A 52 9.39 0.91 13.39
N LYS A 53 8.18 1.48 13.60
CA LYS A 53 7.18 0.84 14.44
C LYS A 53 6.69 -0.47 13.84
N PRO A 54 6.16 -1.40 14.67
CA PRO A 54 5.54 -2.62 14.17
C PRO A 54 4.42 -2.29 13.17
N PHE A 55 4.40 -2.97 12.02
CA PHE A 55 3.43 -2.76 10.97
C PHE A 55 2.10 -3.45 11.34
N ARG A 56 1.19 -2.72 11.97
CA ARG A 56 -0.05 -3.26 12.57
C ARG A 56 -0.97 -3.93 11.55
N ILE A 57 -1.09 -3.36 10.34
CA ILE A 57 -1.91 -3.92 9.25
C ILE A 57 -1.38 -5.31 8.88
N GLU A 58 -0.08 -5.44 8.63
CA GLU A 58 0.53 -6.70 8.21
C GLU A 58 0.56 -7.73 9.35
N GLN A 59 0.74 -7.29 10.59
CA GLN A 59 0.62 -8.18 11.75
C GLN A 59 -0.79 -8.75 11.90
N TYR A 60 -1.83 -7.93 11.64
CA TYR A 60 -3.21 -8.38 11.69
C TYR A 60 -3.52 -9.35 10.56
N PHE A 61 -3.10 -9.06 9.33
CA PHE A 61 -3.24 -9.97 8.19
C PHE A 61 -2.44 -11.25 8.38
N GLY A 62 -1.19 -11.17 8.83
CA GLY A 62 -0.36 -12.35 9.11
C GLY A 62 -1.00 -13.33 10.11
N LYS A 63 -1.85 -12.81 11.01
CA LYS A 63 -2.56 -13.64 11.99
C LYS A 63 -3.81 -14.31 11.41
N TYR A 64 -4.53 -13.68 10.47
CA TYR A 64 -5.87 -14.12 10.10
C TYR A 64 -6.06 -14.40 8.60
N GLU A 65 -5.32 -13.76 7.69
CA GLU A 65 -5.60 -13.76 6.25
C GLU A 65 -5.61 -15.16 5.64
N PHE A 66 -4.65 -16.01 6.03
CA PHE A 66 -4.50 -17.36 5.47
C PHE A 66 -5.33 -18.42 6.18
N THR A 67 -6.06 -18.06 7.23
CA THR A 67 -6.94 -18.96 8.00
C THR A 67 -8.41 -18.59 7.87
N ALA A 68 -8.72 -17.32 7.57
CA ALA A 68 -10.08 -16.86 7.35
C ALA A 68 -10.67 -17.43 6.07
N LYS A 69 -11.93 -17.86 6.13
CA LYS A 69 -12.65 -18.42 4.99
C LYS A 69 -13.09 -17.36 3.99
N TYR A 70 -13.41 -16.18 4.49
CA TYR A 70 -13.96 -15.06 3.71
C TYR A 70 -13.17 -13.79 3.97
N LEU A 71 -12.54 -13.25 2.91
CA LEU A 71 -11.70 -12.06 3.00
C LEU A 71 -12.51 -10.81 2.63
N LEU A 72 -13.31 -10.30 3.56
CA LEU A 72 -14.12 -9.09 3.37
C LEU A 72 -13.33 -7.80 3.71
N SER A 73 -12.02 -7.87 3.76
CA SER A 73 -11.11 -6.76 4.05
C SER A 73 -10.04 -6.55 2.99
N SER A 74 -9.93 -7.44 1.98
CA SER A 74 -8.90 -7.38 0.95
C SER A 74 -8.94 -6.07 0.18
N SER A 75 -7.75 -5.48 -0.02
CA SER A 75 -7.62 -4.20 -0.73
C SER A 75 -7.23 -4.34 -2.20
N ASP A 76 -7.08 -5.57 -2.68
CA ASP A 76 -6.81 -5.91 -4.07
C ASP A 76 -8.08 -6.38 -4.78
N ALA A 77 -8.02 -6.40 -6.10
CA ALA A 77 -9.03 -7.06 -6.92
C ALA A 77 -8.79 -8.58 -6.98
N GLU A 78 -9.77 -9.33 -7.49
CA GLU A 78 -9.67 -10.78 -7.67
C GLU A 78 -8.45 -11.17 -8.48
N SER A 79 -7.60 -12.03 -7.93
CA SER A 79 -6.36 -12.48 -8.58
C SER A 79 -6.62 -13.43 -9.76
N ARG A 80 -5.60 -13.62 -10.59
CA ARG A 80 -5.56 -14.57 -11.71
C ARG A 80 -4.46 -15.59 -11.51
N THR A 81 -4.60 -16.75 -12.15
CA THR A 81 -3.51 -17.71 -12.28
C THR A 81 -2.51 -17.26 -13.36
N ILE A 82 -1.30 -17.81 -13.32
CA ILE A 82 -0.30 -17.60 -14.40
C ILE A 82 -0.86 -18.08 -15.73
N GLN A 83 -1.58 -19.21 -15.76
CA GLN A 83 -2.20 -19.74 -16.96
C GLN A 83 -3.16 -18.74 -17.59
N GLU A 84 -4.12 -18.18 -16.79
CA GLU A 84 -5.08 -17.17 -17.28
C GLU A 84 -4.38 -15.91 -17.80
N LEU A 85 -3.18 -15.59 -17.28
CA LEU A 85 -2.41 -14.45 -17.75
C LEU A 85 -1.71 -14.78 -19.08
N LEU A 86 -1.11 -15.97 -19.20
CA LEU A 86 -0.48 -16.43 -20.44
C LEU A 86 -1.46 -16.63 -21.59
N GLU A 87 -2.70 -16.97 -21.31
CA GLU A 87 -3.78 -17.09 -22.31
C GLU A 87 -4.17 -15.76 -22.96
N LEU A 88 -3.75 -14.62 -22.43
CA LEU A 88 -4.01 -13.29 -23.01
C LEU A 88 -3.31 -13.07 -24.35
N GLU A 89 -2.18 -13.75 -24.62
CA GLU A 89 -1.40 -13.57 -25.84
C GLU A 89 -0.94 -14.93 -26.41
N PRO A 90 -1.25 -15.24 -27.68
CA PRO A 90 -0.78 -16.48 -28.30
C PRO A 90 0.75 -16.64 -28.25
N GLY A 91 1.22 -17.82 -27.89
CA GLY A 91 2.65 -18.14 -27.81
C GLY A 91 3.36 -17.64 -26.54
N SER A 92 2.68 -16.92 -25.67
CA SER A 92 3.26 -16.41 -24.42
C SER A 92 3.69 -17.52 -23.46
N GLN A 93 2.95 -18.65 -23.43
CA GLN A 93 3.32 -19.81 -22.62
C GLN A 93 4.67 -20.38 -23.02
N GLU A 94 4.92 -20.54 -24.31
CA GLU A 94 6.21 -21.05 -24.80
C GLU A 94 7.35 -20.04 -24.53
N LYS A 95 7.10 -18.76 -24.75
CA LYS A 95 8.05 -17.67 -24.42
C LYS A 95 8.38 -17.67 -22.93
N PHE A 96 7.38 -17.83 -22.05
CA PHE A 96 7.57 -17.86 -20.61
C PHE A 96 8.38 -19.08 -20.16
N LEU A 97 8.09 -20.27 -20.71
CA LEU A 97 8.83 -21.49 -20.37
C LEU A 97 10.30 -21.46 -20.82
N ARG A 98 10.63 -20.65 -21.83
CA ARG A 98 11.98 -20.41 -22.32
C ARG A 98 12.62 -19.14 -21.74
N HIS A 99 11.90 -18.42 -20.87
CA HIS A 99 12.40 -17.17 -20.32
C HIS A 99 13.63 -17.43 -19.44
N TRP A 100 14.68 -16.65 -19.66
CA TRP A 100 15.94 -16.81 -18.94
C TRP A 100 15.83 -16.23 -17.52
N CYS A 101 16.18 -17.02 -16.51
CA CYS A 101 16.14 -16.63 -15.09
C CYS A 101 17.45 -15.95 -14.63
N GLY A 102 18.15 -15.22 -15.49
CA GLY A 102 19.28 -14.38 -15.11
C GLY A 102 18.84 -13.01 -14.58
N TYR A 103 19.84 -12.20 -14.23
CA TYR A 103 19.57 -10.81 -13.82
C TYR A 103 18.93 -9.99 -14.93
N THR A 104 17.94 -9.20 -14.60
CA THR A 104 17.40 -8.13 -15.46
C THR A 104 18.19 -6.85 -15.21
N GLU A 105 17.94 -5.80 -16.01
CA GLU A 105 18.52 -4.49 -15.72
C GLU A 105 17.96 -3.91 -14.43
N SER A 106 18.80 -3.23 -13.67
CA SER A 106 18.42 -2.70 -12.36
C SER A 106 17.25 -1.70 -12.42
N PRO A 107 17.14 -0.83 -13.46
CA PRO A 107 15.95 0.01 -13.63
C PRO A 107 14.68 -0.76 -14.02
N GLY A 108 14.80 -2.02 -14.39
CA GLY A 108 13.75 -2.87 -14.97
C GLY A 108 14.00 -3.17 -16.44
N ALA A 109 13.51 -4.32 -16.92
CA ALA A 109 13.66 -4.74 -18.31
C ALA A 109 13.14 -3.66 -19.28
N PRO A 110 13.85 -3.38 -20.40
CA PRO A 110 13.47 -2.33 -21.36
C PRO A 110 12.04 -2.47 -21.85
N GLU A 111 11.62 -3.68 -22.20
CA GLU A 111 10.27 -3.98 -22.66
C GLU A 111 9.22 -3.58 -21.61
N LEU A 112 9.45 -3.92 -20.34
CA LEU A 112 8.51 -3.57 -19.25
C LEU A 112 8.45 -2.06 -19.06
N ARG A 113 9.59 -1.36 -19.05
CA ARG A 113 9.63 0.10 -18.91
C ARG A 113 8.96 0.81 -20.10
N GLU A 114 9.08 0.28 -21.30
CA GLU A 114 8.39 0.76 -22.50
C GLU A 114 6.88 0.65 -22.33
N VAL A 115 6.37 -0.51 -21.91
CA VAL A 115 4.94 -0.74 -21.68
C VAL A 115 4.41 0.19 -20.57
N ILE A 116 5.14 0.33 -19.46
CA ILE A 116 4.74 1.21 -18.35
C ILE A 116 4.72 2.67 -18.82
N SER A 117 5.77 3.14 -19.49
CA SER A 117 5.83 4.53 -19.97
C SER A 117 4.69 4.86 -20.94
N GLY A 118 4.29 3.91 -21.78
CA GLY A 118 3.14 4.04 -22.70
C GLY A 118 1.78 4.20 -22.02
N MET A 119 1.69 3.99 -20.71
CA MET A 119 0.47 4.22 -19.92
C MET A 119 0.29 5.71 -19.52
N TYR A 120 1.34 6.50 -19.63
CA TYR A 120 1.41 7.89 -19.19
C TYR A 120 1.72 8.82 -20.34
N LYS A 121 1.10 10.00 -20.35
CA LYS A 121 1.39 11.00 -21.37
C LYS A 121 2.71 11.73 -21.06
N GLY A 122 3.64 11.69 -22.01
CA GLY A 122 4.90 12.44 -21.91
C GLY A 122 5.96 11.81 -21.00
N ILE A 123 5.77 10.55 -20.58
CA ILE A 123 6.74 9.75 -19.85
C ILE A 123 7.49 8.85 -20.83
N LYS A 124 8.80 8.75 -20.69
CA LYS A 124 9.68 7.91 -21.50
C LYS A 124 10.09 6.65 -20.70
N PRO A 125 10.58 5.60 -21.34
CA PRO A 125 11.12 4.42 -20.64
C PRO A 125 12.23 4.74 -19.62
N SER A 126 13.02 5.81 -19.87
CA SER A 126 14.03 6.32 -18.92
C SER A 126 13.43 6.92 -17.65
N ASP A 127 12.17 7.36 -17.70
CA ASP A 127 11.46 8.03 -16.61
C ASP A 127 10.71 7.02 -15.72
N VAL A 128 11.01 5.72 -15.88
CA VAL A 128 10.41 4.59 -15.13
C VAL A 128 11.48 3.80 -14.41
N LEU A 129 11.28 3.58 -13.12
CA LEU A 129 12.10 2.69 -12.29
C LEU A 129 11.22 1.58 -11.71
N VAL A 130 11.47 0.34 -12.13
CA VAL A 130 10.75 -0.85 -11.67
C VAL A 130 11.24 -1.24 -10.26
N MET A 131 10.32 -1.64 -9.39
CA MET A 131 10.55 -2.01 -8.01
C MET A 131 10.01 -3.41 -7.70
N ALA A 132 10.59 -4.10 -6.74
CA ALA A 132 10.06 -5.35 -6.20
C ALA A 132 8.88 -5.04 -5.26
N ALA A 133 7.74 -4.74 -5.83
CA ALA A 133 6.53 -4.21 -5.21
C ALA A 133 6.58 -2.71 -4.84
N THR A 134 5.40 -2.16 -4.54
CA THR A 134 5.23 -0.77 -4.09
C THR A 134 5.93 -0.51 -2.77
N GLU A 135 6.00 -1.51 -1.91
CA GLU A 135 6.61 -1.37 -0.58
C GLU A 135 8.11 -1.04 -0.68
N GLU A 136 8.83 -1.70 -1.59
CA GLU A 136 10.20 -1.31 -1.90
C GLU A 136 10.26 0.11 -2.46
N GLY A 137 9.31 0.48 -3.34
CA GLY A 137 9.24 1.83 -3.90
C GLY A 137 9.10 2.92 -2.83
N ILE A 138 8.21 2.72 -1.84
CA ILE A 138 8.03 3.65 -0.72
C ILE A 138 9.29 3.71 0.14
N PHE A 139 9.85 2.55 0.47
CA PHE A 139 11.06 2.45 1.30
C PHE A 139 12.24 3.16 0.64
N VAL A 140 12.54 2.81 -0.60
CA VAL A 140 13.64 3.40 -1.38
C VAL A 140 13.45 4.89 -1.57
N PHE A 141 12.24 5.33 -1.96
CA PHE A 141 11.94 6.73 -2.20
C PHE A 141 12.25 7.60 -0.98
N TYR A 142 11.70 7.25 0.18
CA TYR A 142 11.93 8.06 1.36
C TYR A 142 13.39 8.06 1.82
N HIS A 143 14.04 6.90 1.86
CA HIS A 143 15.42 6.82 2.35
C HIS A 143 16.46 7.39 1.37
N ALA A 144 16.17 7.36 0.08
CA ALA A 144 17.03 8.00 -0.92
C ALA A 144 16.91 9.53 -0.91
N LEU A 145 15.74 10.07 -0.56
CA LEU A 145 15.45 11.48 -0.79
C LEU A 145 15.35 12.33 0.47
N ALA A 146 15.04 11.74 1.65
CA ALA A 146 14.79 12.50 2.86
C ALA A 146 15.68 12.08 4.03
N GLY A 147 15.90 12.98 4.98
CA GLY A 147 16.70 12.74 6.17
C GLY A 147 16.51 13.82 7.22
N ALA A 148 17.38 13.79 8.22
CA ALA A 148 17.38 14.80 9.30
C ALA A 148 17.52 16.22 8.74
N GLY A 149 16.65 17.12 9.16
CA GLY A 149 16.57 18.50 8.66
C GLY A 149 15.54 18.72 7.57
N ASP A 150 15.03 17.66 6.93
CA ASP A 150 13.91 17.76 5.98
C ASP A 150 12.56 17.68 6.71
N HIS A 151 11.51 18.20 6.06
CA HIS A 151 10.12 18.07 6.50
C HIS A 151 9.30 17.36 5.43
N ILE A 152 8.47 16.41 5.88
CA ILE A 152 7.58 15.60 5.03
C ILE A 152 6.14 15.80 5.52
N ILE A 153 5.20 16.01 4.60
CA ILE A 153 3.77 15.99 4.91
C ILE A 153 3.17 14.70 4.34
N VAL A 154 2.46 13.95 5.19
CA VAL A 154 1.82 12.68 4.81
C VAL A 154 0.31 12.80 5.00
N GLU A 155 -0.46 12.53 3.95
CA GLU A 155 -1.92 12.41 4.03
C GLU A 155 -2.30 11.23 4.94
N THR A 156 -3.21 11.46 5.90
CA THR A 156 -3.73 10.43 6.82
C THR A 156 -5.25 10.49 6.94
N PRO A 157 -5.93 9.34 7.28
CA PRO A 157 -5.37 8.01 7.50
C PRO A 157 -4.76 7.43 6.23
N CYS A 158 -3.72 6.63 6.32
CA CYS A 158 -3.05 6.04 5.16
C CYS A 158 -2.57 4.61 5.44
N TYR A 159 -2.09 3.95 4.41
CA TYR A 159 -1.34 2.71 4.57
C TYR A 159 -0.08 2.99 5.39
N GLU A 160 0.12 2.22 6.45
CA GLU A 160 1.03 2.56 7.56
C GLU A 160 2.47 2.79 7.11
N SER A 161 2.93 2.07 6.05
CA SER A 161 4.29 2.26 5.53
C SER A 161 4.56 3.68 5.05
N ALA A 162 3.58 4.36 4.46
CA ALA A 162 3.76 5.73 3.99
C ALA A 162 4.14 6.70 5.13
N LEU A 163 3.56 6.50 6.32
CA LEU A 163 3.81 7.35 7.49
C LEU A 163 5.05 6.90 8.27
N GLU A 164 5.18 5.60 8.54
CA GLU A 164 6.25 5.09 9.39
C GLU A 164 7.62 5.07 8.66
N LEU A 165 7.63 4.83 7.35
CA LEU A 165 8.87 4.94 6.58
C LEU A 165 9.30 6.41 6.42
N ALA A 166 8.37 7.36 6.25
CA ALA A 166 8.72 8.77 6.30
C ALA A 166 9.37 9.15 7.64
N ARG A 167 8.80 8.69 8.76
CA ARG A 167 9.35 8.93 10.12
C ARG A 167 10.71 8.29 10.33
N SER A 168 10.93 7.11 9.77
CA SER A 168 12.19 6.35 9.95
C SER A 168 13.40 7.00 9.28
N THR A 169 13.21 7.95 8.36
CA THR A 169 14.30 8.72 7.75
C THR A 169 14.96 9.71 8.71
N GLY A 170 14.32 10.02 9.84
CA GLY A 170 14.74 11.08 10.75
C GLY A 170 14.27 12.48 10.34
N ALA A 171 13.51 12.62 9.25
CA ALA A 171 12.85 13.85 8.87
C ALA A 171 11.73 14.22 9.87
N GLN A 172 11.38 15.50 9.95
CA GLN A 172 10.17 15.94 10.62
C GLN A 172 8.97 15.55 9.78
N VAL A 173 7.94 14.91 10.38
CA VAL A 173 6.74 14.47 9.66
C VAL A 173 5.50 15.12 10.25
N SER A 174 4.73 15.79 9.40
CA SER A 174 3.39 16.33 9.71
C SER A 174 2.32 15.52 9.02
N GLU A 175 1.22 15.25 9.71
CA GLU A 175 0.08 14.53 9.18
C GLU A 175 -0.96 15.51 8.62
N TRP A 176 -1.28 15.37 7.34
CA TRP A 176 -2.39 16.07 6.71
C TRP A 176 -3.66 15.23 6.83
N ARG A 177 -4.42 15.51 7.89
CA ARG A 177 -5.53 14.66 8.31
C ARG A 177 -6.81 14.91 7.54
N ARG A 178 -7.42 13.83 7.05
CA ARG A 178 -8.79 13.78 6.57
C ARG A 178 -9.71 13.30 7.69
N CYS A 179 -10.94 13.80 7.73
CA CYS A 179 -11.89 13.50 8.77
C CYS A 179 -13.20 12.97 8.19
N TYR A 180 -13.85 12.04 8.89
CA TYR A 180 -15.14 11.46 8.51
C TYR A 180 -16.24 12.52 8.45
N GLU A 181 -16.24 13.45 9.40
CA GLU A 181 -17.25 14.48 9.59
C GLU A 181 -17.38 15.43 8.39
N ASN A 182 -16.32 15.60 7.59
CA ASN A 182 -16.34 16.36 6.34
C ASN A 182 -16.38 15.46 5.09
N GLY A 183 -16.81 14.20 5.24
CA GLY A 183 -16.87 13.24 4.13
C GLY A 183 -15.50 12.82 3.59
N TRP A 184 -14.47 12.88 4.42
CA TRP A 184 -13.07 12.62 4.03
C TRP A 184 -12.54 13.57 2.95
N ALA A 185 -13.09 14.77 2.84
CA ALA A 185 -12.64 15.78 1.88
C ALA A 185 -11.22 16.28 2.20
N HIS A 186 -10.50 16.74 1.18
CA HIS A 186 -9.18 17.33 1.33
C HIS A 186 -9.31 18.81 1.73
N ASP A 187 -8.76 19.18 2.90
CA ASP A 187 -8.66 20.56 3.36
C ASP A 187 -7.31 21.13 2.94
N LEU A 188 -7.28 21.84 1.82
CA LEU A 188 -6.05 22.47 1.32
C LEU A 188 -5.58 23.64 2.20
N ALA A 189 -6.48 24.32 2.89
CA ALA A 189 -6.08 25.38 3.83
C ALA A 189 -5.34 24.79 5.04
N ALA A 190 -5.74 23.58 5.49
CA ALA A 190 -5.00 22.85 6.51
C ALA A 190 -3.62 22.39 5.98
N LEU A 191 -3.52 21.94 4.71
CA LEU A 191 -2.24 21.62 4.09
C LEU A 191 -1.29 22.82 4.07
N GLU A 192 -1.78 23.98 3.66
CA GLU A 192 -0.97 25.22 3.60
C GLU A 192 -0.39 25.61 4.97
N LYS A 193 -1.16 25.40 6.05
CA LYS A 193 -0.70 25.65 7.43
C LYS A 193 0.38 24.69 7.92
N LEU A 194 0.47 23.50 7.32
CA LEU A 194 1.50 22.51 7.66
C LEU A 194 2.84 22.80 6.95
N LEU A 195 2.85 23.60 5.89
CA LEU A 195 4.06 23.88 5.12
C LEU A 195 5.09 24.64 5.96
N GLN A 196 6.32 24.17 5.86
CA GLN A 196 7.50 24.75 6.50
C GLN A 196 8.53 25.15 5.42
N PRO A 197 9.49 26.04 5.71
CA PRO A 197 10.53 26.40 4.74
C PRO A 197 11.35 25.22 4.22
N ASN A 198 11.50 24.16 5.02
CA ASN A 198 12.20 22.93 4.70
C ASN A 198 11.27 21.79 4.30
N THR A 199 10.00 22.06 3.96
CA THR A 199 9.09 21.03 3.42
C THR A 199 9.62 20.54 2.07
N LYS A 200 9.95 19.27 2.00
CA LYS A 200 10.58 18.64 0.84
C LYS A 200 9.65 17.71 0.07
N ILE A 201 8.78 16.98 0.78
CA ILE A 201 7.90 15.96 0.21
C ILE A 201 6.48 16.15 0.75
N ILE A 202 5.49 16.03 -0.14
CA ILE A 202 4.08 15.81 0.20
C ILE A 202 3.69 14.45 -0.37
N TYR A 203 3.27 13.53 0.50
CA TYR A 203 2.71 12.23 0.12
C TYR A 203 1.20 12.29 0.10
N ILE A 204 0.60 11.78 -0.98
CA ILE A 204 -0.83 11.58 -1.15
C ILE A 204 -1.12 10.19 -1.75
N ASN A 205 -2.32 9.66 -1.50
CA ASN A 205 -2.80 8.44 -2.12
C ASN A 205 -4.16 8.68 -2.81
N THR A 206 -4.20 8.54 -4.14
CA THR A 206 -5.45 8.73 -4.89
C THR A 206 -5.53 7.81 -6.11
N PRO A 207 -6.56 6.92 -6.17
CA PRO A 207 -7.64 6.68 -5.20
C PRO A 207 -7.13 6.23 -3.83
N HIS A 208 -7.84 6.59 -2.78
CA HIS A 208 -7.36 6.58 -1.39
C HIS A 208 -7.65 5.29 -0.63
N ASN A 209 -6.65 4.73 0.04
CA ASN A 209 -6.78 3.68 1.05
C ASN A 209 -6.65 4.33 2.45
N PRO A 210 -7.68 4.21 3.34
CA PRO A 210 -8.71 3.16 3.33
C PRO A 210 -10.08 3.59 2.78
N THR A 211 -10.31 4.86 2.40
CA THR A 211 -11.66 5.38 2.16
C THR A 211 -12.28 5.00 0.82
N GLY A 212 -11.49 4.64 -0.18
CA GLY A 212 -11.96 4.39 -1.53
C GLY A 212 -12.37 5.63 -2.32
N LEU A 213 -12.00 6.80 -1.85
CA LEU A 213 -12.37 8.08 -2.46
C LEU A 213 -11.27 8.63 -3.37
N LEU A 214 -11.69 9.30 -4.43
CA LEU A 214 -10.82 10.11 -5.28
C LEU A 214 -10.61 11.50 -4.68
N MET A 215 -9.42 12.05 -4.86
CA MET A 215 -9.23 13.49 -4.76
C MET A 215 -10.00 14.17 -5.90
N THR A 216 -10.63 15.32 -5.65
CA THR A 216 -11.28 16.06 -6.73
C THR A 216 -10.22 16.67 -7.67
N ALA A 217 -10.54 16.79 -8.96
CA ALA A 217 -9.62 17.37 -9.94
C ALA A 217 -9.16 18.79 -9.54
N SER A 218 -10.08 19.58 -8.97
CA SER A 218 -9.76 20.93 -8.46
C SER A 218 -8.77 20.89 -7.30
N ALA A 219 -8.99 20.03 -6.30
CA ALA A 219 -8.08 19.89 -5.15
C ALA A 219 -6.70 19.38 -5.60
N PHE A 220 -6.66 18.41 -6.53
CA PHE A 220 -5.43 17.89 -7.07
C PHE A 220 -4.62 18.96 -7.81
N GLN A 221 -5.27 19.74 -8.68
CA GLN A 221 -4.61 20.84 -9.38
C GLN A 221 -4.09 21.93 -8.44
N GLN A 222 -4.83 22.26 -7.39
CA GLN A 222 -4.41 23.24 -6.39
C GLN A 222 -3.21 22.73 -5.58
N LEU A 223 -3.22 21.46 -5.18
CA LEU A 223 -2.08 20.81 -4.50
C LEU A 223 -0.82 20.86 -5.39
N ILE A 224 -0.95 20.47 -6.65
CA ILE A 224 0.18 20.50 -7.61
C ILE A 224 0.72 21.92 -7.80
N LYS A 225 -0.15 22.93 -7.96
CA LYS A 225 0.28 24.34 -8.04
C LYS A 225 1.02 24.81 -6.78
N LEU A 226 0.51 24.42 -5.61
CA LEU A 226 1.11 24.74 -4.32
C LEU A 226 2.51 24.11 -4.20
N ALA A 227 2.64 22.82 -4.52
CA ALA A 227 3.91 22.10 -4.50
C ALA A 227 4.91 22.71 -5.50
N ALA A 228 4.47 22.96 -6.73
CA ALA A 228 5.30 23.54 -7.79
C ALA A 228 5.84 24.94 -7.43
N SER A 229 5.01 25.79 -6.80
CA SER A 229 5.43 27.14 -6.39
C SER A 229 6.54 27.15 -5.33
N ARG A 230 6.78 26.02 -4.68
CA ARG A 230 7.77 25.84 -3.60
C ARG A 230 8.85 24.80 -3.93
N GLY A 231 8.82 24.21 -5.12
CA GLY A 231 9.75 23.14 -5.51
C GLY A 231 9.62 21.84 -4.68
N ILE A 232 8.45 21.60 -4.07
CA ILE A 232 8.20 20.43 -3.21
C ILE A 232 7.94 19.21 -4.08
N ILE A 233 8.52 18.06 -3.74
CA ILE A 233 8.27 16.79 -4.41
C ILE A 233 6.87 16.29 -4.02
N VAL A 234 6.04 15.90 -4.99
CA VAL A 234 4.78 15.22 -4.74
C VAL A 234 4.95 13.72 -4.97
N PHE A 235 4.86 12.95 -3.90
CA PHE A 235 4.85 11.48 -4.00
C PHE A 235 3.40 11.00 -3.98
N CYS A 236 2.91 10.60 -5.14
CA CYS A 236 1.52 10.19 -5.36
C CYS A 236 1.42 8.67 -5.48
N ASP A 237 0.81 8.02 -4.49
CA ASP A 237 0.47 6.62 -4.56
C ASP A 237 -0.81 6.43 -5.40
N GLU A 238 -0.63 5.89 -6.60
CA GLU A 238 -1.67 5.70 -7.61
C GLU A 238 -2.00 4.21 -7.84
N VAL A 239 -1.76 3.34 -6.87
CA VAL A 239 -1.93 1.87 -7.03
C VAL A 239 -3.36 1.44 -7.40
N TYR A 240 -4.36 2.29 -7.17
CA TYR A 240 -5.76 2.07 -7.55
C TYR A 240 -6.18 2.82 -8.82
N ARG A 241 -5.28 3.55 -9.49
CA ARG A 241 -5.55 4.18 -10.77
C ARG A 241 -6.14 3.16 -11.75
N GLU A 242 -7.12 3.56 -12.56
CA GLU A 242 -7.93 2.75 -13.47
C GLU A 242 -9.06 1.93 -12.78
N LEU A 243 -9.15 1.95 -11.45
CA LEU A 243 -10.30 1.43 -10.70
C LEU A 243 -11.24 2.54 -10.20
N GLU A 244 -11.27 3.69 -10.86
CA GLU A 244 -12.34 4.66 -10.70
C GLU A 244 -13.67 3.99 -11.12
N HIS A 245 -14.71 4.16 -10.27
CA HIS A 245 -16.03 3.58 -10.59
C HIS A 245 -16.62 4.17 -11.88
N ASP A 246 -16.40 5.46 -12.08
CA ASP A 246 -16.63 6.14 -13.36
C ASP A 246 -15.27 6.58 -13.95
N PRO A 247 -14.86 6.02 -15.10
CA PRO A 247 -13.59 6.39 -15.74
C PRO A 247 -13.46 7.86 -16.12
N ALA A 248 -14.57 8.58 -16.27
CA ALA A 248 -14.56 10.01 -16.58
C ALA A 248 -13.95 10.85 -15.43
N ASN A 249 -13.95 10.30 -14.22
CA ASN A 249 -13.36 10.96 -13.03
C ASN A 249 -11.87 10.68 -12.85
N ARG A 250 -11.24 9.91 -13.75
CA ARG A 250 -9.80 9.60 -13.66
C ARG A 250 -8.97 10.86 -13.78
N LEU A 251 -8.13 11.10 -12.78
CA LEU A 251 -7.16 12.18 -12.82
C LEU A 251 -6.02 11.86 -13.80
N LEU A 252 -5.33 12.86 -14.30
CA LEU A 252 -3.99 12.66 -14.86
C LEU A 252 -3.06 12.18 -13.75
N ALA A 253 -2.08 11.34 -14.09
CA ALA A 253 -1.07 10.93 -13.12
C ALA A 253 -0.23 12.13 -12.68
N ALA A 254 0.28 12.11 -11.46
CA ALA A 254 1.06 13.23 -10.93
C ALA A 254 2.31 13.51 -11.79
N CYS A 255 2.99 12.46 -12.25
CA CYS A 255 4.17 12.57 -13.12
C CYS A 255 3.86 13.18 -14.49
N GLU A 256 2.60 13.13 -14.97
CA GLU A 256 2.21 13.75 -16.24
C GLU A 256 2.09 15.27 -16.14
N ILE A 257 1.77 15.80 -14.97
CA ILE A 257 1.40 17.22 -14.79
C ILE A 257 2.40 18.04 -13.99
N TYR A 258 3.30 17.39 -13.25
CA TYR A 258 4.34 18.09 -12.50
C TYR A 258 5.68 17.37 -12.63
N GLU A 259 6.74 18.10 -12.99
CA GLU A 259 8.06 17.54 -13.23
C GLU A 259 8.63 16.82 -12.01
N ARG A 260 8.50 17.44 -10.81
CA ARG A 260 8.97 16.87 -9.54
C ARG A 260 7.93 16.00 -8.85
N ALA A 261 6.94 15.50 -9.58
CA ALA A 261 6.05 14.48 -9.05
C ALA A 261 6.55 13.08 -9.38
N VAL A 262 6.31 12.16 -8.44
CA VAL A 262 6.57 10.74 -8.59
C VAL A 262 5.25 10.00 -8.43
N SER A 263 4.84 9.30 -9.48
CA SER A 263 3.68 8.38 -9.46
C SER A 263 4.14 6.98 -9.12
N LEU A 264 3.56 6.40 -8.07
CA LEU A 264 3.80 5.03 -7.64
C LEU A 264 2.71 4.12 -8.21
N GLY A 265 3.09 3.18 -9.06
CA GLY A 265 2.21 2.20 -9.67
C GLY A 265 2.47 0.77 -9.21
N SER A 266 1.51 -0.15 -9.46
CA SER A 266 1.62 -1.53 -8.99
C SER A 266 0.82 -2.52 -9.82
N MET A 267 1.34 -3.74 -9.93
CA MET A 267 0.58 -4.89 -10.43
C MET A 267 -0.43 -5.42 -9.40
N SER A 268 -0.29 -5.06 -8.11
CA SER A 268 -0.99 -5.72 -7.01
C SER A 268 -2.47 -5.38 -6.89
N LYS A 269 -2.87 -4.13 -7.15
CA LYS A 269 -4.21 -3.64 -6.81
C LYS A 269 -5.13 -3.63 -8.03
N THR A 270 -4.94 -2.68 -8.91
CA THR A 270 -5.77 -2.49 -10.10
C THR A 270 -5.77 -3.71 -11.01
N TYR A 271 -4.62 -4.32 -11.23
CA TYR A 271 -4.49 -5.46 -12.15
C TYR A 271 -4.76 -6.82 -11.47
N GLY A 272 -4.87 -6.86 -10.13
CA GLY A 272 -5.18 -8.08 -9.38
C GLY A 272 -4.06 -9.12 -9.42
N LEU A 273 -2.80 -8.69 -9.48
CA LEU A 273 -1.62 -9.55 -9.59
C LEU A 273 -0.62 -9.32 -8.44
N PRO A 274 -1.06 -9.36 -7.16
CA PRO A 274 -0.18 -9.11 -6.01
C PRO A 274 0.97 -10.12 -5.90
N GLY A 275 0.77 -11.34 -6.40
CA GLY A 275 1.77 -12.42 -6.36
C GLY A 275 2.99 -12.16 -7.25
N LEU A 276 2.91 -11.24 -8.22
CA LEU A 276 4.06 -10.88 -9.05
C LEU A 276 5.11 -10.06 -8.28
N ARG A 277 4.74 -9.46 -7.14
CA ARG A 277 5.65 -8.60 -6.35
C ARG A 277 6.35 -7.56 -7.21
N LEU A 278 5.58 -6.76 -7.96
CA LEU A 278 6.11 -5.77 -8.87
C LEU A 278 5.33 -4.46 -8.83
N GLY A 279 6.08 -3.35 -8.78
CA GLY A 279 5.60 -1.97 -8.86
C GLY A 279 6.61 -1.11 -9.61
N TRP A 280 6.35 0.19 -9.68
CA TRP A 280 7.25 1.14 -10.33
C TRP A 280 7.08 2.55 -9.79
N LEU A 281 8.14 3.35 -9.92
CA LEU A 281 8.14 4.79 -9.81
C LEU A 281 8.21 5.38 -11.21
N ALA A 282 7.37 6.37 -11.50
CA ALA A 282 7.42 7.14 -12.75
C ALA A 282 7.57 8.63 -12.43
N SER A 283 8.57 9.29 -13.01
CA SER A 283 8.85 10.72 -12.80
C SER A 283 9.63 11.30 -13.98
N ARG A 284 9.41 12.57 -14.27
CA ARG A 284 10.25 13.32 -15.24
C ARG A 284 11.48 13.95 -14.58
N ASP A 285 11.55 13.97 -13.25
CA ASP A 285 12.74 14.36 -12.50
C ASP A 285 13.72 13.18 -12.43
N THR A 286 14.68 13.17 -13.37
CA THR A 286 15.66 12.08 -13.49
C THR A 286 16.56 11.98 -12.27
N GLU A 287 16.89 13.09 -11.59
CA GLU A 287 17.70 13.07 -10.37
C GLU A 287 17.03 12.28 -9.26
N ILE A 288 15.70 12.41 -9.10
CA ILE A 288 14.92 11.62 -8.14
C ILE A 288 15.06 10.12 -8.45
N LEU A 289 14.89 9.73 -9.72
CA LEU A 289 14.96 8.32 -10.11
C LEU A 289 16.38 7.74 -9.99
N GLU A 290 17.40 8.52 -10.33
CA GLU A 290 18.81 8.12 -10.18
C GLU A 290 19.15 7.85 -8.71
N ARG A 291 18.77 8.74 -7.79
CA ARG A 291 18.96 8.55 -6.35
C ARG A 291 18.21 7.32 -5.82
N CYS A 292 17.00 7.09 -6.30
CA CYS A 292 16.24 5.89 -5.96
C CYS A 292 16.92 4.62 -6.52
N LEU A 293 17.46 4.67 -7.73
CA LEU A 293 18.19 3.55 -8.34
C LEU A 293 19.46 3.21 -7.57
N GLU A 294 20.24 4.22 -7.18
CA GLU A 294 21.44 4.02 -6.36
C GLU A 294 21.09 3.35 -5.02
N PHE A 295 19.99 3.74 -4.39
CA PHE A 295 19.53 3.11 -3.16
C PHE A 295 19.02 1.68 -3.40
N LYS A 296 18.32 1.44 -4.54
CA LYS A 296 17.84 0.11 -4.94
C LYS A 296 18.96 -0.92 -5.10
N TYR A 297 20.18 -0.51 -5.46
CA TYR A 297 21.33 -1.43 -5.50
C TYR A 297 21.62 -2.10 -4.16
N TYR A 298 21.20 -1.49 -3.03
CA TYR A 298 21.35 -2.05 -1.69
C TYR A 298 20.13 -2.82 -1.18
N THR A 299 19.07 -2.91 -1.98
CA THR A 299 17.86 -3.70 -1.66
C THR A 299 17.78 -4.92 -2.56
N THR A 300 17.15 -4.81 -3.72
CA THR A 300 16.90 -5.95 -4.62
C THR A 300 17.84 -6.02 -5.81
N ILE A 301 18.64 -4.98 -6.09
CA ILE A 301 19.49 -4.83 -7.27
C ILE A 301 18.63 -4.72 -8.55
N CYS A 302 17.85 -5.76 -8.86
CA CYS A 302 16.87 -5.82 -9.94
C CYS A 302 15.65 -6.60 -9.49
N SER A 303 14.57 -6.55 -10.25
CA SER A 303 13.34 -7.29 -9.94
C SER A 303 13.42 -8.72 -10.48
N SER A 304 12.42 -9.55 -10.17
CA SER A 304 12.32 -10.93 -10.63
C SER A 304 12.07 -10.99 -12.15
N ALA A 305 12.96 -11.62 -12.91
CA ALA A 305 12.83 -11.75 -14.37
C ALA A 305 11.49 -12.39 -14.80
N PRO A 306 11.03 -13.52 -14.21
CA PRO A 306 9.71 -14.07 -14.53
C PRO A 306 8.56 -13.10 -14.19
N SER A 307 8.68 -12.33 -13.11
CA SER A 307 7.67 -11.34 -12.73
C SER A 307 7.62 -10.17 -13.71
N GLU A 308 8.76 -9.70 -14.19
CA GLU A 308 8.82 -8.65 -15.20
C GLU A 308 8.20 -9.09 -16.52
N PHE A 309 8.47 -10.34 -16.97
CA PHE A 309 7.84 -10.91 -18.16
C PHE A 309 6.30 -10.92 -18.03
N LEU A 310 5.79 -11.48 -16.92
CA LEU A 310 4.35 -11.58 -16.68
C LEU A 310 3.70 -10.21 -16.50
N ALA A 311 4.41 -9.25 -15.91
CA ALA A 311 3.92 -7.89 -15.76
C ALA A 311 3.84 -7.17 -17.12
N ALA A 312 4.87 -7.28 -17.96
CA ALA A 312 4.86 -6.70 -19.30
C ALA A 312 3.72 -7.28 -20.14
N LEU A 313 3.51 -8.60 -20.10
CA LEU A 313 2.39 -9.27 -20.73
C LEU A 313 1.05 -8.72 -20.22
N GLY A 314 0.85 -8.69 -18.89
CA GLY A 314 -0.38 -8.19 -18.28
C GLY A 314 -0.67 -6.74 -18.63
N LEU A 315 0.34 -5.87 -18.63
CA LEU A 315 0.18 -4.44 -18.94
C LEU A 315 -0.08 -4.18 -20.43
N ARG A 316 0.43 -5.00 -21.35
CA ARG A 316 0.02 -4.93 -22.76
C ARG A 316 -1.47 -5.21 -22.94
N HIS A 317 -2.04 -6.04 -22.06
CA HIS A 317 -3.47 -6.40 -22.05
C HIS A 317 -4.22 -5.79 -20.87
N ARG A 318 -3.72 -4.64 -20.33
CA ARG A 318 -4.26 -4.02 -19.10
C ARG A 318 -5.75 -3.76 -19.16
N GLU A 319 -6.28 -3.40 -20.31
CA GLU A 319 -7.70 -3.10 -20.47
C GLU A 319 -8.59 -4.30 -20.12
N VAL A 320 -8.16 -5.53 -20.50
CA VAL A 320 -8.86 -6.78 -20.16
C VAL A 320 -8.80 -7.03 -18.65
N LEU A 321 -7.65 -6.78 -18.03
CA LEU A 321 -7.49 -6.97 -16.58
C LEU A 321 -8.34 -5.96 -15.79
N VAL A 322 -8.24 -4.69 -16.17
CA VAL A 322 -8.98 -3.58 -15.54
C VAL A 322 -10.48 -3.76 -15.69
N GLN A 323 -10.96 -4.06 -16.91
CA GLN A 323 -12.41 -4.22 -17.16
C GLN A 323 -12.98 -5.34 -16.29
N ARG A 324 -12.36 -6.52 -16.28
CA ARG A 324 -12.78 -7.63 -15.41
C ARG A 324 -12.85 -7.22 -13.93
N ASN A 325 -11.84 -6.55 -13.43
CA ASN A 325 -11.76 -6.17 -12.02
C ASN A 325 -12.79 -5.08 -11.68
N ARG A 326 -12.97 -4.10 -12.57
CA ARG A 326 -14.04 -3.11 -12.43
C ARG A 326 -15.44 -3.74 -12.43
N ASP A 327 -15.69 -4.71 -13.30
CA ASP A 327 -16.98 -5.41 -13.35
C ASP A 327 -17.30 -6.12 -12.03
N ILE A 328 -16.29 -6.73 -11.39
CA ILE A 328 -16.44 -7.34 -10.06
C ILE A 328 -16.77 -6.26 -9.02
N VAL A 329 -16.00 -5.17 -9.00
CA VAL A 329 -16.16 -4.06 -8.07
C VAL A 329 -17.55 -3.41 -8.21
N LEU A 330 -17.94 -3.08 -9.43
CA LEU A 330 -19.23 -2.41 -9.72
C LEU A 330 -20.44 -3.31 -9.48
N ARG A 331 -20.30 -4.62 -9.64
CA ARG A 331 -21.34 -5.59 -9.26
C ARG A 331 -21.47 -5.69 -7.74
N ASN A 332 -20.37 -5.70 -7.02
CA ASN A 332 -20.34 -5.89 -5.57
C ASN A 332 -20.72 -4.63 -4.78
N LEU A 333 -20.37 -3.45 -5.28
CA LEU A 333 -20.63 -2.18 -4.60
C LEU A 333 -22.09 -1.95 -4.19
N PRO A 334 -23.11 -2.15 -5.06
CA PRO A 334 -24.51 -2.00 -4.66
C PRO A 334 -24.96 -3.05 -3.64
N LEU A 335 -24.40 -4.25 -3.67
CA LEU A 335 -24.71 -5.30 -2.68
C LEU A 335 -24.19 -4.89 -1.29
N LEU A 336 -22.96 -4.40 -1.22
CA LEU A 336 -22.39 -3.89 0.03
C LEU A 336 -23.16 -2.66 0.53
N ASP A 337 -23.51 -1.71 -0.35
CA ASP A 337 -24.28 -0.51 0.01
C ASP A 337 -25.66 -0.89 0.58
N ALA A 338 -26.36 -1.83 -0.03
CA ALA A 338 -27.63 -2.35 0.47
C ALA A 338 -27.49 -3.04 1.83
N PHE A 339 -26.48 -3.88 2.00
CA PHE A 339 -26.16 -4.52 3.28
C PHE A 339 -25.94 -3.49 4.39
N LEU A 340 -25.08 -2.49 4.16
CA LEU A 340 -24.78 -1.45 5.15
C LEU A 340 -26.01 -0.62 5.52
N ARG A 341 -26.89 -0.30 4.55
CA ARG A 341 -28.16 0.39 4.82
C ARG A 341 -29.12 -0.46 5.64
N GLN A 342 -29.25 -1.76 5.34
CA GLN A 342 -30.09 -2.68 6.11
C GLN A 342 -29.57 -2.86 7.55
N ARG A 343 -28.28 -2.67 7.76
CA ARG A 343 -27.60 -2.74 9.06
C ARG A 343 -27.19 -1.36 9.58
N SER A 344 -28.00 -0.35 9.35
CA SER A 344 -27.72 1.06 9.71
C SER A 344 -27.57 1.31 11.21
N ASN A 345 -28.02 0.37 12.07
CA ASN A 345 -27.74 0.35 13.50
C ASN A 345 -26.26 0.00 13.82
N PHE A 346 -25.59 -0.73 12.94
CA PHE A 346 -24.17 -1.09 13.07
C PHE A 346 -23.25 -0.21 12.26
N PHE A 347 -23.65 0.18 11.03
CA PHE A 347 -22.77 0.71 10.01
C PHE A 347 -23.28 2.00 9.38
N GLU A 348 -22.33 2.85 9.02
CA GLU A 348 -22.54 4.05 8.22
C GLU A 348 -21.29 4.31 7.39
N TRP A 349 -21.39 4.82 6.18
CA TRP A 349 -20.23 5.14 5.38
C TRP A 349 -20.41 6.32 4.45
N VAL A 350 -19.29 6.93 4.10
CA VAL A 350 -19.18 7.76 2.90
C VAL A 350 -18.92 6.82 1.74
N LYS A 351 -19.89 6.71 0.83
CA LYS A 351 -19.83 5.74 -0.29
C LYS A 351 -18.61 6.04 -1.17
N PRO A 352 -17.74 5.05 -1.42
CA PRO A 352 -16.57 5.23 -2.25
C PRO A 352 -16.95 5.46 -3.73
N ASN A 353 -16.05 6.13 -4.47
CA ASN A 353 -16.20 6.39 -5.90
C ASN A 353 -15.04 5.82 -6.74
N ALA A 354 -14.13 5.09 -6.07
CA ALA A 354 -13.02 4.37 -6.71
C ALA A 354 -12.56 3.20 -5.86
N SER A 355 -11.62 2.40 -6.36
CA SER A 355 -10.98 1.25 -5.70
C SER A 355 -11.95 0.13 -5.28
N PRO A 356 -11.45 -1.01 -4.80
CA PRO A 356 -12.26 -2.12 -4.31
C PRO A 356 -12.48 -2.09 -2.79
N ILE A 357 -12.31 -0.94 -2.13
CA ILE A 357 -12.41 -0.80 -0.66
C ILE A 357 -13.27 0.38 -0.26
N GLY A 358 -13.81 0.33 0.97
CA GLY A 358 -14.51 1.43 1.62
C GLY A 358 -14.26 1.42 3.11
N PHE A 359 -14.35 2.59 3.74
CA PHE A 359 -14.08 2.79 5.16
C PHE A 359 -15.37 3.12 5.89
N VAL A 360 -15.89 2.12 6.58
CA VAL A 360 -17.22 2.11 7.17
C VAL A 360 -17.12 2.50 8.65
N ARG A 361 -17.91 3.48 9.08
CA ARG A 361 -18.05 3.83 10.49
C ARG A 361 -18.84 2.74 11.22
N PHE A 362 -18.29 2.24 12.31
CA PHE A 362 -18.91 1.29 13.22
C PHE A 362 -19.58 2.05 14.36
N LYS A 363 -20.89 1.91 14.51
CA LYS A 363 -21.72 2.71 15.43
C LYS A 363 -21.87 2.14 16.84
N PRO A 364 -21.84 0.80 17.06
CA PRO A 364 -21.98 0.25 18.40
C PRO A 364 -20.91 0.74 19.38
N GLN A 365 -21.31 0.88 20.65
CA GLN A 365 -20.43 1.31 21.75
C GLN A 365 -19.58 0.14 22.27
N ARG A 366 -18.77 -0.43 21.35
CA ARG A 366 -17.81 -1.48 21.68
C ARG A 366 -16.53 -1.30 20.85
N GLU A 367 -15.46 -1.90 21.29
CA GLU A 367 -14.18 -1.79 20.63
C GLU A 367 -14.19 -2.50 19.26
N VAL A 368 -13.80 -1.77 18.21
CA VAL A 368 -13.78 -2.26 16.81
C VAL A 368 -12.83 -3.43 16.63
N GLN A 369 -11.67 -3.39 17.29
CA GLN A 369 -10.67 -4.46 17.22
C GLN A 369 -11.27 -5.79 17.71
N SER A 370 -11.87 -5.79 18.88
CA SER A 370 -12.51 -6.97 19.47
C SER A 370 -13.66 -7.49 18.62
N PHE A 371 -14.48 -6.60 18.06
CA PHE A 371 -15.55 -6.98 17.13
C PHE A 371 -15.00 -7.71 15.91
N CYS A 372 -13.99 -7.14 15.22
CA CYS A 372 -13.40 -7.77 14.04
C CYS A 372 -12.75 -9.14 14.37
N GLU A 373 -12.11 -9.26 15.54
CA GLU A 373 -11.53 -10.54 15.99
C GLU A 373 -12.59 -11.59 16.34
N GLU A 374 -13.72 -11.19 16.90
CA GLU A 374 -14.84 -12.10 17.12
C GLU A 374 -15.49 -12.57 15.82
N VAL A 375 -15.70 -11.67 14.87
CA VAL A 375 -16.27 -11.99 13.56
C VAL A 375 -15.40 -13.00 12.81
N VAL A 376 -14.07 -12.81 12.78
CA VAL A 376 -13.21 -13.77 12.09
C VAL A 376 -13.17 -15.14 12.79
N LYS A 377 -13.20 -15.17 14.12
CA LYS A 377 -13.20 -16.43 14.90
C LYS A 377 -14.50 -17.21 14.77
N ASN A 378 -15.65 -16.53 14.81
CA ASN A 378 -16.97 -17.17 14.92
C ASN A 378 -17.66 -17.32 13.57
N ALA A 379 -17.44 -16.40 12.61
CA ALA A 379 -18.04 -16.42 11.28
C ALA A 379 -17.05 -16.71 10.14
N GLY A 380 -15.74 -16.75 10.44
CA GLY A 380 -14.70 -16.92 9.43
C GLY A 380 -14.59 -15.75 8.44
N VAL A 381 -15.14 -14.57 8.78
CA VAL A 381 -15.11 -13.37 7.93
C VAL A 381 -14.07 -12.40 8.45
N LEU A 382 -13.05 -12.16 7.65
CA LEU A 382 -11.99 -11.20 7.99
C LEU A 382 -12.40 -9.78 7.61
N LEU A 383 -12.56 -8.93 8.60
CA LEU A 383 -12.69 -7.48 8.51
C LEU A 383 -11.38 -6.83 8.98
N LEU A 384 -11.04 -5.64 8.49
CA LEU A 384 -9.87 -4.92 8.98
C LEU A 384 -10.29 -3.78 9.90
N PRO A 385 -9.93 -3.84 11.21
CA PRO A 385 -10.29 -2.81 12.16
C PRO A 385 -9.58 -1.47 11.84
N GLY A 386 -10.29 -0.37 11.97
CA GLY A 386 -9.74 0.96 11.72
C GLY A 386 -8.70 1.42 12.72
N THR A 387 -8.54 0.70 13.84
CA THR A 387 -7.48 0.94 14.84
C THR A 387 -6.09 0.90 14.22
N VAL A 388 -5.88 0.07 13.17
CA VAL A 388 -4.61 0.01 12.42
C VAL A 388 -4.35 1.27 11.56
N TYR A 389 -5.35 2.14 11.40
CA TYR A 389 -5.28 3.44 10.74
C TYR A 389 -5.43 4.61 11.73
N ASP A 390 -5.36 4.35 13.03
CA ASP A 390 -5.66 5.31 14.10
C ASP A 390 -7.10 5.89 14.01
N GLN A 391 -8.04 5.06 13.49
CA GLN A 391 -9.47 5.36 13.35
C GLN A 391 -10.32 4.34 14.13
N PRO A 392 -10.43 4.44 15.46
CA PRO A 392 -10.97 3.39 16.33
C PRO A 392 -12.47 3.11 16.13
N HIS A 393 -13.18 3.94 15.36
CA HIS A 393 -14.61 3.77 15.08
C HIS A 393 -14.89 3.34 13.64
N HIS A 394 -13.90 2.85 12.91
CA HIS A 394 -14.05 2.48 11.50
C HIS A 394 -13.59 1.05 11.23
N ILE A 395 -14.10 0.48 10.14
CA ILE A 395 -13.73 -0.84 9.62
C ILE A 395 -13.52 -0.68 8.13
N ARG A 396 -12.41 -1.22 7.60
CA ARG A 396 -12.23 -1.31 6.15
C ARG A 396 -12.91 -2.56 5.62
N PHE A 397 -13.80 -2.36 4.66
CA PHE A 397 -14.44 -3.39 3.84
C PHE A 397 -13.76 -3.47 2.47
N GLY A 398 -13.55 -4.69 1.98
CA GLY A 398 -13.08 -4.98 0.64
C GLY A 398 -14.18 -5.65 -0.18
N TYR A 399 -14.39 -5.17 -1.41
CA TYR A 399 -15.43 -5.70 -2.31
C TYR A 399 -14.90 -6.04 -3.71
N GLY A 400 -13.58 -6.25 -3.83
CA GLY A 400 -12.91 -6.66 -5.06
C GLY A 400 -12.93 -8.18 -5.33
N ARG A 401 -13.53 -9.00 -4.48
CA ARG A 401 -13.55 -10.47 -4.59
C ARG A 401 -14.88 -10.99 -5.13
N LYS A 402 -14.82 -12.07 -5.93
CA LYS A 402 -16.01 -12.70 -6.49
C LYS A 402 -16.95 -13.27 -5.44
N ASN A 403 -16.41 -13.78 -4.33
CA ASN A 403 -17.15 -14.39 -3.22
C ASN A 403 -17.57 -13.38 -2.14
N MET A 404 -17.58 -12.08 -2.45
CA MET A 404 -18.05 -11.05 -1.53
C MET A 404 -19.52 -11.25 -1.09
N PRO A 405 -20.48 -11.66 -1.98
CA PRO A 405 -21.85 -11.93 -1.55
C PRO A 405 -21.96 -13.00 -0.46
N GLU A 406 -21.20 -14.08 -0.57
CA GLU A 406 -21.16 -15.15 0.44
C GLU A 406 -20.55 -14.63 1.76
N SER A 407 -19.53 -13.77 1.65
CA SER A 407 -18.92 -13.13 2.82
C SER A 407 -19.92 -12.25 3.57
N LEU A 408 -20.74 -11.47 2.86
CA LEU A 408 -21.82 -10.64 3.44
C LEU A 408 -22.90 -11.49 4.08
N ALA A 409 -23.30 -12.62 3.46
CA ALA A 409 -24.29 -13.53 4.02
C ALA A 409 -23.81 -14.11 5.37
N GLN A 410 -22.55 -14.48 5.47
CA GLN A 410 -21.97 -14.99 6.73
C GLN A 410 -21.89 -13.90 7.81
N LEU A 411 -21.48 -12.68 7.42
CA LEU A 411 -21.49 -11.55 8.34
C LEU A 411 -22.92 -11.22 8.82
N SER A 412 -23.92 -11.27 7.92
CA SER A 412 -25.31 -11.06 8.27
C SER A 412 -25.81 -12.06 9.30
N ALA A 413 -25.57 -13.35 9.05
CA ALA A 413 -25.97 -14.43 9.98
C ALA A 413 -25.31 -14.25 11.36
N TYR A 414 -24.04 -13.84 11.40
CA TYR A 414 -23.35 -13.55 12.66
C TYR A 414 -24.01 -12.39 13.40
N LEU A 415 -24.32 -11.30 12.72
CA LEU A 415 -24.96 -10.12 13.33
C LEU A 415 -26.36 -10.45 13.85
N ASP A 416 -27.15 -11.25 13.12
CA ASP A 416 -28.50 -11.67 13.53
C ASP A 416 -28.48 -12.54 14.81
N ALA A 417 -27.44 -13.34 14.98
CA ALA A 417 -27.27 -14.21 16.16
C ALA A 417 -26.73 -13.46 17.41
N HIS A 418 -26.20 -12.24 17.24
CA HIS A 418 -25.53 -11.46 18.29
C HIS A 418 -26.07 -10.03 18.43
N SER A 419 -27.30 -9.78 17.90
CA SER A 419 -28.02 -8.50 17.97
C SER A 419 -28.78 -8.36 19.29
#